data_7309d7633d5fb46522336220cd34702a
#
_entry.id   7309d7633d5fb46522336220cd34702a
#
_cell.length_a   1.000
_cell.length_b   1.000
_cell.length_c   1.000
_cell.angle_alpha   90.00
_cell.angle_beta   90.00
_cell.angle_gamma   90.00
#
_symmetry.space_group_name_H-M   'P 1'
#
loop_
_entity.id
_entity.type
_entity.pdbx_description
1 polymer ?
#
loop_
_entity_poly.entity_id
_entity_poly.type
_entity_poly.pdbx_seq_one_letter_code
_entity_poly.pdbx_strand_id
1 'polypeptide(L)'
;TYGDGVSDLDVGELIAAHRRHGKLATVTTITPPSRFGVLQVEQDMVTGFAEKLSTGQRPINGGFFVLEPGVIDYIDDDLSIWERDPLERLAEAGELMAFQHDGFWQPMDTLREQRLLDDMWVSGEARWKVWE
;
A
#
# COMPACT_ATOMS: atom_id res chain seq x y z
N THR A 1 -2.07 10.89 -0.18
CA THR A 1 -1.00 9.95 0.17
C THR A 1 -0.29 10.39 1.42
N TYR A 2 0.48 9.49 2.05
CA TYR A 2 1.44 9.81 3.10
C TYR A 2 2.68 10.46 2.50
N GLY A 3 3.45 11.20 3.31
CA GLY A 3 4.61 11.96 2.84
C GLY A 3 5.92 11.17 2.72
N ASP A 4 5.92 9.92 3.13
CA ASP A 4 7.09 9.06 3.32
C ASP A 4 7.10 7.81 2.42
N GLY A 5 6.19 7.72 1.45
CA GLY A 5 6.11 6.61 0.51
C GLY A 5 6.28 7.05 -0.94
N VAL A 6 7.07 6.30 -1.70
CA VAL A 6 7.24 6.47 -3.15
C VAL A 6 6.79 5.22 -3.92
N SER A 7 6.23 5.41 -5.12
CA SER A 7 5.70 4.31 -5.94
C SER A 7 5.73 4.67 -7.42
N ASP A 8 5.77 3.66 -8.28
CA ASP A 8 5.54 3.79 -9.72
C ASP A 8 4.05 3.62 -10.09
N LEU A 9 3.16 3.82 -9.12
CA LEU A 9 1.71 3.74 -9.27
C LEU A 9 1.20 4.69 -10.37
N ASP A 10 0.43 4.17 -11.31
CA ASP A 10 -0.33 5.01 -12.24
C ASP A 10 -1.55 5.62 -11.53
N VAL A 11 -1.41 6.90 -11.16
CA VAL A 11 -2.47 7.67 -10.49
C VAL A 11 -3.70 7.82 -11.40
N GLY A 12 -3.51 7.86 -12.73
CA GLY A 12 -4.60 7.92 -13.69
C GLY A 12 -5.47 6.66 -13.65
N GLU A 13 -4.83 5.50 -13.61
CA GLU A 13 -5.53 4.22 -13.46
C GLU A 13 -6.25 4.10 -12.11
N LEU A 14 -5.62 4.53 -11.03
CA LEU A 14 -6.23 4.56 -9.70
C LEU A 14 -7.50 5.43 -9.70
N ILE A 15 -7.44 6.65 -10.26
CA ILE A 15 -8.59 7.55 -10.37
C ILE A 15 -9.67 6.95 -11.27
N ALA A 16 -9.29 6.33 -12.38
CA ALA A 16 -10.24 5.67 -13.28
C ALA A 16 -10.96 4.50 -12.58
N ALA A 17 -10.23 3.71 -11.78
CA ALA A 17 -10.81 2.64 -10.97
C ALA A 17 -11.80 3.19 -9.95
N HIS A 18 -11.43 4.25 -9.24
CA HIS A 18 -12.29 4.93 -8.27
C HIS A 18 -13.62 5.39 -8.91
N ARG A 19 -13.54 6.06 -10.06
CA ARG A 19 -14.72 6.53 -10.78
C ARG A 19 -15.63 5.39 -11.25
N ARG A 20 -15.08 4.22 -11.60
CA ARG A 20 -15.88 3.08 -12.06
C ARG A 20 -16.77 2.48 -10.98
N HIS A 21 -16.32 2.39 -9.75
CA HIS A 21 -17.12 1.79 -8.67
C HIS A 21 -18.03 2.79 -7.96
N GLY A 22 -17.77 4.11 -8.06
CA GLY A 22 -18.62 5.17 -7.52
C GLY A 22 -18.77 5.16 -5.99
N LYS A 23 -17.78 4.60 -5.26
CA LYS A 23 -17.73 4.59 -3.81
C LYS A 23 -17.00 5.81 -3.28
N LEU A 24 -17.11 6.08 -1.98
CA LEU A 24 -16.53 7.29 -1.37
C LEU A 24 -15.00 7.26 -1.29
N ALA A 25 -14.40 6.08 -1.16
CA ALA A 25 -12.96 5.96 -0.99
C ALA A 25 -12.36 4.78 -1.74
N THR A 26 -11.16 4.97 -2.26
CA THR A 26 -10.29 3.90 -2.76
C THR A 26 -8.94 4.00 -2.06
N VAL A 27 -8.45 2.89 -1.55
CA VAL A 27 -7.09 2.77 -1.00
C VAL A 27 -6.24 1.89 -1.90
N THR A 28 -5.02 2.32 -2.19
CA THR A 28 -4.04 1.46 -2.86
C THR A 28 -3.55 0.39 -1.88
N THR A 29 -3.63 -0.86 -2.29
CA THR A 29 -3.14 -2.00 -1.52
C THR A 29 -1.87 -2.55 -2.13
N ILE A 30 -0.93 -2.92 -1.26
CA ILE A 30 0.37 -3.48 -1.61
C ILE A 30 0.49 -4.86 -0.99
N THR A 31 1.05 -5.81 -1.72
CA THR A 31 1.50 -7.07 -1.13
C THR A 31 3.01 -6.95 -0.90
N PRO A 32 3.46 -6.68 0.35
CA PRO A 32 4.87 -6.49 0.61
C PRO A 32 5.64 -7.79 0.36
N PRO A 33 6.89 -7.72 -0.12
CA PRO A 33 7.73 -8.90 -0.20
C PRO A 33 7.94 -9.48 1.21
N SER A 34 8.00 -10.82 1.31
CA SER A 34 8.34 -11.46 2.58
C SER A 34 9.69 -10.97 3.08
N ARG A 35 9.74 -10.43 4.30
CA ARG A 35 11.00 -10.04 4.94
C ARG A 35 11.79 -11.25 5.46
N PHE A 36 11.16 -12.40 5.52
CA PHE A 36 11.72 -13.65 6.06
C PHE A 36 11.48 -14.80 5.11
N GLY A 37 12.41 -15.75 5.10
CA GLY A 37 12.19 -17.03 4.42
C GLY A 37 10.99 -17.77 5.02
N VAL A 38 10.18 -18.36 4.17
CA VAL A 38 9.05 -19.18 4.59
C VAL A 38 9.49 -20.64 4.67
N LEU A 39 9.29 -21.25 5.82
CA LEU A 39 9.55 -22.67 6.02
C LEU A 39 8.27 -23.47 5.73
N GLN A 40 8.41 -24.53 4.95
CA GLN A 40 7.42 -25.59 4.91
C GLN A 40 7.77 -26.60 5.99
N VAL A 41 6.85 -26.85 6.90
CA VAL A 41 7.08 -27.78 8.03
C VAL A 41 5.99 -28.84 8.01
N GLU A 42 6.40 -30.10 7.98
CA GLU A 42 5.53 -31.27 8.09
C GLU A 42 6.05 -32.15 9.22
N GLN A 43 5.20 -32.47 10.21
CA GLN A 43 5.53 -33.30 11.36
C GLN A 43 6.87 -32.91 12.03
N ASP A 44 7.05 -31.63 12.31
CA ASP A 44 8.26 -31.04 12.91
C ASP A 44 9.52 -31.06 12.03
N MET A 45 9.41 -31.55 10.80
CA MET A 45 10.50 -31.57 9.83
C MET A 45 10.35 -30.38 8.86
N VAL A 46 11.43 -29.64 8.62
CA VAL A 46 11.48 -28.64 7.55
C VAL A 46 11.62 -29.36 6.23
N THR A 47 10.56 -29.37 5.42
CA THR A 47 10.49 -30.02 4.11
C THR A 47 10.79 -29.08 2.95
N GLY A 48 10.79 -27.76 3.20
CA GLY A 48 11.12 -26.78 2.19
C GLY A 48 11.50 -25.43 2.81
N PHE A 49 12.35 -24.71 2.09
CA PHE A 49 12.70 -23.31 2.36
C PHE A 49 12.43 -22.51 1.10
N ALA A 50 11.55 -21.53 1.19
CA ALA A 50 11.25 -20.64 0.08
C ALA A 50 11.53 -19.19 0.47
N GLU A 51 12.42 -18.56 -0.25
CA GLU A 51 12.74 -17.14 -0.08
C GLU A 51 11.61 -16.22 -0.56
N LYS A 52 10.71 -16.76 -1.38
CA LYS A 52 9.58 -16.03 -1.98
C LYS A 52 8.38 -16.95 -2.13
N LEU A 53 7.50 -16.97 -1.15
CA LEU A 53 6.12 -17.38 -1.37
C LEU A 53 5.19 -16.20 -1.03
N SER A 54 4.68 -15.55 -2.05
CA SER A 54 3.61 -14.56 -1.97
C SER A 54 2.25 -15.18 -1.62
N THR A 55 2.18 -16.48 -1.40
CA THR A 55 0.96 -17.20 -1.03
C THR A 55 0.74 -17.10 0.47
N GLY A 56 -0.12 -16.17 0.87
CA GLY A 56 -0.56 -15.99 2.26
C GLY A 56 -0.25 -14.63 2.89
N GLN A 57 0.47 -13.73 2.21
CA GLN A 57 0.62 -12.37 2.68
C GLN A 57 -0.66 -11.57 2.42
N ARG A 58 -1.15 -10.93 3.46
CA ARG A 58 -2.31 -10.04 3.34
C ARG A 58 -1.88 -8.72 2.72
N PRO A 59 -2.71 -8.13 1.84
CA PRO A 59 -2.50 -6.78 1.37
C PRO A 59 -2.43 -5.81 2.55
N ILE A 60 -1.54 -4.82 2.44
CA ILE A 60 -1.43 -3.73 3.40
C ILE A 60 -1.85 -2.42 2.75
N ASN A 61 -2.10 -1.42 3.57
CA ASN A 61 -2.36 -0.06 3.15
C ASN A 61 -1.10 0.54 2.51
N GLY A 62 -1.17 0.87 1.22
CA GLY A 62 -0.09 1.49 0.44
C GLY A 62 -0.10 3.02 0.49
N GLY A 63 -1.07 3.61 1.15
CA GLY A 63 -1.13 5.04 1.46
C GLY A 63 -1.67 5.96 0.36
N PHE A 64 -1.76 5.52 -0.89
CA PHE A 64 -2.38 6.34 -1.95
C PHE A 64 -3.89 6.15 -1.91
N PHE A 65 -4.61 7.25 -1.75
CA PHE A 65 -6.07 7.28 -1.68
C PHE A 65 -6.67 8.16 -2.77
N VAL A 66 -7.83 7.78 -3.27
CA VAL A 66 -8.78 8.66 -3.95
C VAL A 66 -10.04 8.75 -3.10
N LEU A 67 -10.46 9.97 -2.81
CA LEU A 67 -11.52 10.25 -1.85
C LEU A 67 -12.53 11.20 -2.47
N GLU A 68 -13.81 10.89 -2.31
CA GLU A 68 -14.89 11.81 -2.60
C GLU A 68 -15.11 12.78 -1.42
N PRO A 69 -15.65 13.98 -1.64
CA PRO A 69 -15.89 14.95 -0.57
C PRO A 69 -16.73 14.42 0.60
N GLY A 70 -17.64 13.47 0.35
CA GLY A 70 -18.49 12.86 1.38
C GLY A 70 -17.72 12.05 2.45
N VAL A 71 -16.42 11.79 2.24
CA VAL A 71 -15.55 11.17 3.26
C VAL A 71 -15.44 12.04 4.52
N ILE A 72 -15.60 13.36 4.39
CA ILE A 72 -15.58 14.30 5.53
C ILE A 72 -16.61 13.91 6.61
N ASP A 73 -17.76 13.37 6.23
CA ASP A 73 -18.82 12.96 7.16
C ASP A 73 -18.40 11.78 8.08
N TYR A 74 -17.28 11.13 7.77
CA TYR A 74 -16.69 10.05 8.56
C TYR A 74 -15.58 10.51 9.52
N ILE A 75 -15.25 11.81 9.51
CA ILE A 75 -14.24 12.43 10.38
C ILE A 75 -14.98 13.27 11.42
N ASP A 76 -14.91 12.89 12.69
CA ASP A 76 -15.69 13.51 13.74
C ASP A 76 -15.06 14.84 14.21
N ASP A 77 -13.73 14.90 14.34
CA ASP A 77 -12.99 16.07 14.83
C ASP A 77 -11.49 16.01 14.45
N ASP A 78 -10.74 17.00 14.92
CA ASP A 78 -9.29 17.12 14.69
C ASP A 78 -8.45 16.06 15.43
N LEU A 79 -9.04 15.28 16.32
CA LEU A 79 -8.39 14.18 17.02
C LEU A 79 -8.58 12.83 16.31
N SER A 80 -9.41 12.81 15.27
CA SER A 80 -9.66 11.61 14.46
C SER A 80 -8.38 11.14 13.78
N ILE A 81 -8.05 9.87 13.94
CA ILE A 81 -6.92 9.21 13.28
C ILE A 81 -7.45 8.51 12.03
N TRP A 82 -7.00 8.95 10.86
CA TRP A 82 -7.51 8.50 9.55
C TRP A 82 -7.54 6.98 9.39
N GLU A 83 -6.48 6.29 9.81
CA GLU A 83 -6.33 4.83 9.70
C GLU A 83 -7.17 4.02 10.68
N ARG A 84 -7.88 4.67 11.57
CA ARG A 84 -8.76 4.05 12.55
C ARG A 84 -10.22 4.31 12.22
N ASP A 85 -10.93 5.02 13.08
CA ASP A 85 -12.37 5.21 12.99
C ASP A 85 -12.88 5.62 11.59
N PRO A 86 -12.29 6.58 10.86
CA PRO A 86 -12.78 6.94 9.54
C PRO A 86 -12.70 5.81 8.52
N LEU A 87 -11.54 5.12 8.42
CA LEU A 87 -11.39 4.01 7.47
C LEU A 87 -12.21 2.79 7.86
N GLU A 88 -12.31 2.48 9.16
CA GLU A 88 -13.14 1.37 9.65
C GLU A 88 -14.62 1.62 9.33
N ARG A 89 -15.13 2.81 9.60
CA ARG A 89 -16.52 3.20 9.30
C ARG A 89 -16.81 3.18 7.79
N LEU A 90 -15.88 3.65 6.96
CA LEU A 90 -16.00 3.57 5.50
C LEU A 90 -16.05 2.10 5.02
N ALA A 91 -15.23 1.24 5.61
CA ALA A 91 -15.21 -0.18 5.30
C ALA A 91 -16.52 -0.87 5.72
N GLU A 92 -17.00 -0.61 6.93
CA GLU A 92 -18.28 -1.14 7.45
C GLU A 92 -19.49 -0.67 6.62
N ALA A 93 -19.45 0.57 6.13
CA ALA A 93 -20.48 1.13 5.24
C ALA A 93 -20.39 0.57 3.81
N GLY A 94 -19.36 -0.21 3.46
CA GLY A 94 -19.14 -0.70 2.10
C GLY A 94 -18.73 0.41 1.12
N GLU A 95 -18.14 1.49 1.63
CA GLU A 95 -17.74 2.67 0.86
C GLU A 95 -16.21 2.78 0.65
N LEU A 96 -15.43 1.78 1.11
CA LEU A 96 -13.99 1.69 0.91
C LEU A 96 -13.65 0.55 -0.04
N MET A 97 -13.03 0.89 -1.18
CA MET A 97 -12.57 -0.08 -2.18
C MET A 97 -11.05 -0.19 -2.18
N ALA A 98 -10.54 -1.35 -2.55
CA ALA A 98 -9.11 -1.61 -2.71
C ALA A 98 -8.71 -1.50 -4.18
N PHE A 99 -7.55 -0.89 -4.45
CA PHE A 99 -6.87 -0.92 -5.73
C PHE A 99 -5.52 -1.61 -5.55
N GLN A 100 -5.38 -2.83 -6.09
CA GLN A 100 -4.15 -3.60 -5.98
C GLN A 100 -3.05 -3.00 -6.87
N HIS A 101 -1.88 -2.73 -6.27
CA HIS A 101 -0.68 -2.30 -6.96
C HIS A 101 0.42 -3.35 -6.78
N ASP A 102 0.89 -3.90 -7.89
CA ASP A 102 1.92 -4.96 -7.92
C ASP A 102 3.29 -4.42 -8.36
N GLY A 103 3.40 -3.10 -8.60
CA GLY A 103 4.62 -2.43 -9.02
C GLY A 103 5.55 -2.08 -7.86
N PHE A 104 6.40 -1.09 -8.11
CA PHE A 104 7.32 -0.58 -7.08
C PHE A 104 6.57 0.26 -6.04
N TRP A 105 6.80 -0.07 -4.79
CA TRP A 105 6.38 0.72 -3.65
C TRP A 105 7.40 0.60 -2.52
N GLN A 106 7.82 1.72 -1.94
CA GLN A 106 8.80 1.75 -0.86
C GLN A 106 8.47 2.86 0.13
N PRO A 107 8.26 2.55 1.42
CA PRO A 107 8.19 3.56 2.47
C PRO A 107 9.58 4.01 2.87
N MET A 108 9.66 5.16 3.56
CA MET A 108 10.89 5.73 4.10
C MET A 108 10.75 5.96 5.61
N ASP A 109 10.49 4.89 6.37
CA ASP A 109 10.28 4.95 7.82
C ASP A 109 11.60 4.84 8.60
N THR A 110 12.65 4.33 7.96
CA THR A 110 13.93 4.06 8.59
C THR A 110 15.08 4.69 7.80
N LEU A 111 16.20 4.96 8.49
CA LEU A 111 17.43 5.43 7.86
C LEU A 111 17.96 4.48 6.78
N ARG A 112 17.72 3.17 6.94
CA ARG A 112 18.07 2.17 5.92
C ARG A 112 17.27 2.36 4.65
N GLU A 113 15.99 2.60 4.77
CA GLU A 113 15.08 2.84 3.65
C GLU A 113 15.39 4.16 2.95
N GLN A 114 15.70 5.21 3.71
CA GLN A 114 16.17 6.47 3.15
C GLN A 114 17.43 6.26 2.29
N ARG A 115 18.43 5.57 2.82
CA ARG A 115 19.67 5.29 2.07
C ARG A 115 19.42 4.46 0.82
N LEU A 116 18.53 3.47 0.91
CA LEU A 116 18.13 2.67 -0.25
C LEU A 116 17.57 3.56 -1.36
N LEU A 117 16.66 4.47 -1.03
CA LEU A 117 16.05 5.39 -1.99
C LEU A 117 17.07 6.39 -2.55
N ASP A 118 17.97 6.92 -1.72
CA ASP A 118 19.06 7.79 -2.15
C ASP A 118 19.99 7.07 -3.15
N ASP A 119 20.39 5.84 -2.85
CA ASP A 119 21.23 5.02 -3.72
C ASP A 119 20.55 4.75 -5.07
N MET A 120 19.26 4.43 -5.07
CA MET A 120 18.47 4.24 -6.28
C MET A 120 18.37 5.53 -7.11
N TRP A 121 18.24 6.68 -6.45
CA TRP A 121 18.23 7.97 -7.14
C TRP A 121 19.57 8.30 -7.80
N VAL A 122 20.65 8.13 -7.06
CA VAL A 122 22.02 8.42 -7.55
C VAL A 122 22.43 7.47 -8.67
N SER A 123 22.03 6.19 -8.60
CA SER A 123 22.33 5.19 -9.65
C SER A 123 21.46 5.34 -10.90
N GLY A 124 20.41 6.17 -10.86
CA GLY A 124 19.45 6.29 -11.95
C GLY A 124 18.40 5.17 -12.00
N GLU A 125 18.32 4.33 -10.96
CA GLU A 125 17.38 3.21 -10.84
C GLU A 125 16.11 3.58 -10.04
N ALA A 126 15.82 4.87 -9.88
CA ALA A 126 14.66 5.39 -9.17
C ALA A 126 13.35 5.04 -9.90
N ARG A 127 12.78 3.88 -9.59
CA ARG A 127 11.60 3.31 -10.27
C ARG A 127 10.36 4.19 -10.16
N TRP A 128 10.24 4.98 -9.09
CA TRP A 128 9.15 5.94 -8.91
C TRP A 128 9.28 7.19 -9.78
N LYS A 129 10.43 7.41 -10.41
CA LYS A 129 10.61 8.51 -11.35
C LYS A 129 10.01 8.12 -12.71
N VAL A 130 8.70 8.32 -12.86
CA VAL A 130 7.93 8.02 -14.07
C VAL A 130 7.78 9.23 -15.01
N TRP A 131 8.45 10.32 -14.71
CA TRP A 131 8.49 11.55 -15.51
C TRP A 131 9.88 11.74 -16.14
N GLU A 132 9.95 12.50 -17.27
CA GLU A 132 11.19 12.91 -17.93
C GLU A 132 11.95 13.99 -17.18
#